data_0c8c2bc053e5e456883a9e56e4707608
#
_entry.id   0c8c2bc053e5e456883a9e56e4707608
#
_cell.length_a   1.000
_cell.length_b   1.000
_cell.length_c   1.000
_cell.angle_alpha   90.00
_cell.angle_beta   90.00
_cell.angle_gamma   90.00
#
_symmetry.space_group_name_H-M   'P 1'
#
loop_
_entity.id
_entity.type
_entity.pdbx_description
1 polymer ?
#
loop_
_entity_poly.entity_id
_entity_poly.type
_entity_poly.pdbx_seq_one_letter_code
_entity_poly.pdbx_strand_id
1 'polypeptide(L)'
;MKRVETILKSPVYQEYIEKIRRWEETRRFCRHDRNHFWEVARTAYILYLSGEVPCPELEHFSSAAVKEMIYAAAFLHDVGRFLEYENRERDHAVESAVLARPLLEEAGFSVEETEPVLSAIAHHRHRDGNGFDLLLYRADKESRPCYNCPSLTECKKFSPENPPVITV
;
A
#
# COMPACT_ATOMS: atom_id res chain seq x y z
N MET A 1 17.88 0.66 -1.08
CA MET A 1 16.88 -0.11 -1.89
C MET A 1 16.82 0.49 -3.30
N LYS A 2 17.77 0.08 -4.15
CA LYS A 2 17.93 0.71 -5.48
C LYS A 2 16.69 0.58 -6.37
N ARG A 3 16.05 -0.59 -6.36
CA ARG A 3 14.85 -0.85 -7.19
C ARG A 3 13.67 0.03 -6.76
N VAL A 4 13.44 0.15 -5.46
CA VAL A 4 12.40 1.06 -4.93
C VAL A 4 12.70 2.52 -5.28
N GLU A 5 13.96 2.94 -5.20
CA GLU A 5 14.35 4.29 -5.61
C GLU A 5 14.09 4.56 -7.11
N THR A 6 14.29 3.55 -7.96
CA THR A 6 13.95 3.63 -9.39
C THR A 6 12.46 3.90 -9.57
N ILE A 7 11.58 3.14 -8.88
CA ILE A 7 10.13 3.38 -8.90
C ILE A 7 9.82 4.81 -8.47
N LEU A 8 10.33 5.23 -7.30
CA LEU A 8 10.03 6.55 -6.74
C LEU A 8 10.52 7.72 -7.60
N LYS A 9 11.57 7.51 -8.41
CA LYS A 9 12.11 8.51 -9.34
C LYS A 9 11.45 8.47 -10.72
N SER A 10 10.65 7.44 -11.02
CA SER A 10 9.95 7.32 -12.30
C SER A 10 9.01 8.51 -12.53
N PRO A 11 9.11 9.21 -13.67
CA PRO A 11 8.18 10.28 -14.02
C PRO A 11 6.72 9.82 -14.02
N VAL A 12 6.48 8.57 -14.43
CA VAL A 12 5.14 7.95 -14.48
C VAL A 12 4.58 7.79 -13.07
N TYR A 13 5.38 7.28 -12.12
CA TYR A 13 4.98 7.19 -10.71
C TYR A 13 4.67 8.57 -10.13
N GLN A 14 5.52 9.57 -10.39
CA GLN A 14 5.31 10.94 -9.92
C GLN A 14 4.02 11.56 -10.48
N GLU A 15 3.68 11.29 -11.73
CA GLU A 15 2.43 11.72 -12.35
C GLU A 15 1.21 11.13 -11.64
N TYR A 16 1.22 9.81 -11.32
CA TYR A 16 0.13 9.18 -10.60
C TYR A 16 -0.09 9.79 -9.21
N ILE A 17 1.00 10.00 -8.46
CA ILE A 17 0.94 10.64 -7.14
C ILE A 17 0.39 12.07 -7.22
N GLU A 18 0.78 12.82 -8.24
CA GLU A 18 0.28 14.19 -8.43
C GLU A 18 -1.23 14.19 -8.78
N LYS A 19 -1.70 13.24 -9.59
CA LYS A 19 -3.13 13.07 -9.87
C LYS A 19 -3.92 12.78 -8.58
N ILE A 20 -3.44 11.86 -7.75
CA ILE A 20 -4.07 11.56 -6.46
C ILE A 20 -4.10 12.79 -5.57
N ARG A 21 -2.97 13.49 -5.44
CA ARG A 21 -2.87 14.73 -4.64
C ARG A 21 -3.92 15.76 -5.03
N ARG A 22 -4.12 15.99 -6.34
CA ARG A 22 -5.12 16.95 -6.84
C ARG A 22 -6.55 16.55 -6.46
N TRP A 23 -6.90 15.28 -6.61
CA TRP A 23 -8.20 14.78 -6.21
C TRP A 23 -8.46 14.85 -4.70
N GLU A 24 -7.41 14.73 -3.88
CA GLU A 24 -7.50 14.73 -2.43
C GLU A 24 -7.20 16.10 -1.78
N GLU A 25 -7.01 17.15 -2.54
CA GLU A 25 -6.65 18.48 -2.00
C GLU A 25 -7.66 18.97 -0.96
N THR A 26 -8.95 18.77 -1.21
CA THR A 26 -10.05 19.15 -0.31
C THR A 26 -10.52 18.01 0.58
N ARG A 27 -9.89 16.84 0.50
CA ARG A 27 -10.30 15.66 1.25
C ARG A 27 -10.03 15.84 2.75
N ARG A 28 -11.08 15.66 3.56
CA ARG A 28 -11.05 15.83 5.01
C ARG A 28 -10.48 14.60 5.74
N PHE A 29 -10.83 13.40 5.28
CA PHE A 29 -10.41 12.12 5.88
C PHE A 29 -9.18 11.55 5.18
N CYS A 30 -8.58 10.58 5.78
CA CYS A 30 -7.45 9.76 5.30
C CYS A 30 -6.94 10.09 3.89
N ARG A 31 -5.89 10.88 3.79
CA ARG A 31 -5.24 11.18 2.51
C ARG A 31 -4.24 10.07 2.16
N HIS A 32 -4.08 9.84 0.85
CA HIS A 32 -3.14 8.87 0.29
C HIS A 32 -1.92 9.61 -0.25
N ASP A 33 -1.25 10.31 0.66
CA ASP A 33 -0.05 11.08 0.37
C ASP A 33 1.23 10.24 0.55
N ARG A 34 2.38 10.87 0.28
CA ARG A 34 3.68 10.21 0.41
C ARG A 34 3.96 9.72 1.83
N ASN A 35 3.47 10.40 2.85
CA ASN A 35 3.66 9.97 4.24
C ASN A 35 2.90 8.68 4.50
N HIS A 36 1.66 8.58 4.02
CA HIS A 36 0.89 7.33 4.10
C HIS A 36 1.65 6.15 3.48
N PHE A 37 2.17 6.30 2.26
CA PHE A 37 2.91 5.21 1.62
C PHE A 37 4.16 4.79 2.40
N TRP A 38 4.88 5.74 2.98
CA TRP A 38 6.01 5.45 3.86
C TRP A 38 5.59 4.70 5.12
N GLU A 39 4.51 5.11 5.77
CA GLU A 39 4.01 4.45 6.97
C GLU A 39 3.49 3.04 6.65
N VAL A 40 2.78 2.84 5.52
CA VAL A 40 2.40 1.50 5.06
C VAL A 40 3.63 0.61 4.84
N ALA A 41 4.67 1.13 4.18
CA ALA A 41 5.88 0.36 3.92
C ALA A 41 6.61 -0.08 5.21
N ARG A 42 6.72 0.83 6.18
CA ARG A 42 7.34 0.54 7.48
C ARG A 42 6.52 -0.44 8.29
N THR A 43 5.21 -0.21 8.39
CA THR A 43 4.26 -1.08 9.10
C THR A 43 4.26 -2.49 8.51
N ALA A 44 4.17 -2.62 7.16
CA ALA A 44 4.25 -3.92 6.50
C ALA A 44 5.56 -4.65 6.82
N TYR A 45 6.68 -3.95 6.78
CA TYR A 45 7.97 -4.57 7.07
C TYR A 45 8.13 -4.97 8.54
N ILE A 46 7.58 -4.19 9.48
CA ILE A 46 7.54 -4.54 10.91
C ILE A 46 6.68 -5.77 11.13
N LEU A 47 5.45 -5.82 10.59
CA LEU A 47 4.54 -6.96 10.68
C LEU A 47 5.16 -8.24 10.08
N TYR A 48 5.88 -8.12 8.98
CA TYR A 48 6.62 -9.24 8.39
C TYR A 48 7.74 -9.74 9.32
N LEU A 49 8.57 -8.84 9.86
CA LEU A 49 9.69 -9.20 10.73
C LEU A 49 9.25 -9.76 12.08
N SER A 50 8.11 -9.31 12.61
CA SER A 50 7.54 -9.85 13.86
C SER A 50 6.92 -11.23 13.70
N GLY A 51 6.71 -11.70 12.46
CA GLY A 51 6.04 -12.96 12.17
C GLY A 51 4.53 -12.94 12.44
N GLU A 52 3.94 -11.78 12.67
CA GLU A 52 2.49 -11.66 12.91
C GLU A 52 1.65 -12.03 11.69
N VAL A 53 2.20 -11.88 10.50
CA VAL A 53 1.59 -12.31 9.23
C VAL A 53 2.57 -13.21 8.51
N PRO A 54 2.41 -14.53 8.58
CA PRO A 54 3.23 -15.47 7.82
C PRO A 54 3.04 -15.26 6.32
N CYS A 55 4.15 -15.15 5.58
CA CYS A 55 4.16 -14.97 4.13
C CYS A 55 5.00 -16.07 3.47
N PRO A 56 4.49 -17.31 3.41
CA PRO A 56 5.25 -18.46 2.91
C PRO A 56 5.71 -18.28 1.45
N GLU A 57 4.97 -17.53 0.65
CA GLU A 57 5.32 -17.17 -0.72
C GLU A 57 6.57 -16.29 -0.84
N LEU A 58 7.00 -15.66 0.25
CA LEU A 58 8.20 -14.82 0.29
C LEU A 58 9.44 -15.53 0.84
N GLU A 59 9.30 -16.71 1.45
CA GLU A 59 10.38 -17.39 2.19
C GLU A 59 11.57 -17.81 1.31
N HIS A 60 11.33 -18.05 0.02
CA HIS A 60 12.39 -18.48 -0.91
C HIS A 60 13.23 -17.31 -1.46
N PHE A 61 12.83 -16.06 -1.22
CA PHE A 61 13.60 -14.89 -1.60
C PHE A 61 14.59 -14.47 -0.51
N SER A 62 15.66 -13.78 -0.92
CA SER A 62 16.58 -13.18 0.05
C SER A 62 15.89 -12.08 0.86
N SER A 63 16.31 -11.88 2.11
CA SER A 63 15.76 -10.81 2.98
C SER A 63 15.84 -9.42 2.34
N ALA A 64 16.86 -9.17 1.52
CA ALA A 64 17.00 -7.91 0.79
C ALA A 64 15.93 -7.78 -0.31
N ALA A 65 15.66 -8.86 -1.06
CA ALA A 65 14.60 -8.89 -2.08
C ALA A 65 13.22 -8.72 -1.45
N VAL A 66 12.92 -9.48 -0.39
CA VAL A 66 11.64 -9.38 0.34
C VAL A 66 11.41 -7.95 0.83
N LYS A 67 12.43 -7.31 1.40
CA LYS A 67 12.31 -5.92 1.82
C LYS A 67 11.93 -4.99 0.66
N GLU A 68 12.59 -5.13 -0.50
CA GLU A 68 12.27 -4.30 -1.67
C GLU A 68 10.88 -4.61 -2.23
N MET A 69 10.42 -5.88 -2.21
CA MET A 69 9.06 -6.28 -2.61
C MET A 69 8.00 -5.65 -1.71
N ILE A 70 8.16 -5.72 -0.39
CA ILE A 70 7.24 -5.11 0.58
C ILE A 70 7.14 -3.60 0.38
N TYR A 71 8.29 -2.93 0.24
CA TYR A 71 8.31 -1.49 0.01
C TYR A 71 7.71 -1.11 -1.35
N ALA A 72 8.00 -1.87 -2.41
CA ALA A 72 7.40 -1.64 -3.72
C ALA A 72 5.87 -1.80 -3.68
N ALA A 73 5.36 -2.87 -3.06
CA ALA A 73 3.92 -3.08 -2.88
C ALA A 73 3.28 -1.88 -2.16
N ALA A 74 3.88 -1.43 -1.06
CA ALA A 74 3.37 -0.32 -0.27
C ALA A 74 3.36 1.02 -1.05
N PHE A 75 4.38 1.32 -1.85
CA PHE A 75 4.40 2.53 -2.65
C PHE A 75 3.46 2.49 -3.86
N LEU A 76 3.09 1.29 -4.31
CA LEU A 76 2.30 1.11 -5.52
C LEU A 76 0.83 0.75 -5.26
N HIS A 77 0.44 0.42 -4.01
CA HIS A 77 -0.90 -0.14 -3.74
C HIS A 77 -2.06 0.79 -4.11
N ASP A 78 -1.85 2.08 -4.05
CA ASP A 78 -2.88 3.10 -4.30
C ASP A 78 -2.63 3.97 -5.56
N VAL A 79 -1.63 3.63 -6.41
CA VAL A 79 -1.29 4.45 -7.59
C VAL A 79 -2.45 4.57 -8.60
N GLY A 80 -3.38 3.64 -8.61
CA GLY A 80 -4.60 3.64 -9.43
C GLY A 80 -5.78 4.42 -8.83
N ARG A 81 -5.62 5.00 -7.64
CA ARG A 81 -6.72 5.62 -6.90
C ARG A 81 -7.37 6.79 -7.63
N PHE A 82 -6.62 7.54 -8.41
CA PHE A 82 -7.17 8.63 -9.22
C PHE A 82 -8.19 8.12 -10.25
N LEU A 83 -8.04 6.90 -10.77
CA LEU A 83 -8.98 6.30 -11.72
C LEU A 83 -10.35 5.99 -11.08
N GLU A 84 -10.36 5.57 -9.80
CA GLU A 84 -11.61 5.40 -9.03
C GLU A 84 -12.28 6.76 -8.74
N TYR A 85 -11.52 7.84 -8.58
CA TYR A 85 -12.09 9.18 -8.46
C TYR A 85 -12.71 9.68 -9.76
N GLU A 86 -12.10 9.37 -10.90
CA GLU A 86 -12.61 9.70 -12.23
C GLU A 86 -13.84 8.86 -12.61
N ASN A 87 -13.84 7.57 -12.22
CA ASN A 87 -14.95 6.64 -12.46
C ASN A 87 -15.13 5.70 -11.26
N ARG A 88 -16.24 5.85 -10.53
CA ARG A 88 -16.57 5.09 -9.33
C ARG A 88 -16.83 3.59 -9.54
N GLU A 89 -16.99 3.15 -10.76
CA GLU A 89 -17.13 1.73 -11.10
C GLU A 89 -15.78 0.99 -11.13
N ARG A 90 -14.67 1.73 -11.17
CA ARG A 90 -13.32 1.15 -11.14
C ARG A 90 -12.91 0.79 -9.71
N ASP A 91 -12.27 -0.35 -9.56
CA ASP A 91 -11.60 -0.73 -8.31
C ASP A 91 -10.14 -0.29 -8.36
N HIS A 92 -9.79 0.72 -7.54
CA HIS A 92 -8.43 1.25 -7.53
C HIS A 92 -7.36 0.20 -7.16
N ALA A 93 -7.69 -0.85 -6.42
CA ALA A 93 -6.72 -1.90 -6.09
C ALA A 93 -6.33 -2.69 -7.34
N VAL A 94 -7.31 -3.07 -8.15
CA VAL A 94 -7.08 -3.75 -9.43
C VAL A 94 -6.34 -2.82 -10.40
N GLU A 95 -6.79 -1.57 -10.51
CA GLU A 95 -6.14 -0.57 -11.37
C GLU A 95 -4.70 -0.29 -10.93
N SER A 96 -4.43 -0.25 -9.62
CA SER A 96 -3.07 -0.08 -9.10
C SER A 96 -2.16 -1.23 -9.50
N ALA A 97 -2.63 -2.47 -9.44
CA ALA A 97 -1.84 -3.62 -9.87
C ALA A 97 -1.50 -3.55 -11.37
N VAL A 98 -2.45 -3.13 -12.21
CA VAL A 98 -2.20 -2.93 -13.65
C VAL A 98 -1.14 -1.85 -13.88
N LEU A 99 -1.25 -0.71 -13.20
CA LEU A 99 -0.31 0.40 -13.35
C LEU A 99 1.06 0.12 -12.71
N ALA A 100 1.12 -0.76 -11.69
CA ALA A 100 2.34 -1.13 -11.01
C ALA A 100 3.26 -2.03 -11.84
N ARG A 101 2.71 -2.91 -12.67
CA ARG A 101 3.49 -3.90 -13.44
C ARG A 101 4.64 -3.28 -14.23
N PRO A 102 4.43 -2.31 -15.14
CA PRO A 102 5.53 -1.72 -15.90
C PRO A 102 6.57 -1.02 -15.02
N LEU A 103 6.18 -0.44 -13.88
CA LEU A 103 7.09 0.21 -12.94
C LEU A 103 8.00 -0.80 -12.22
N LEU A 104 7.46 -1.99 -11.87
CA LEU A 104 8.22 -3.07 -11.28
C LEU A 104 9.23 -3.65 -12.28
N GLU A 105 8.79 -3.90 -13.53
CA GLU A 105 9.63 -4.41 -14.62
C GLU A 105 10.78 -3.43 -14.93
N GLU A 106 10.50 -2.13 -15.06
CA GLU A 106 11.50 -1.08 -15.27
C GLU A 106 12.51 -1.01 -14.12
N ALA A 107 12.04 -1.24 -12.89
CA ALA A 107 12.89 -1.24 -11.70
C ALA A 107 13.74 -2.53 -11.57
N GLY A 108 13.53 -3.54 -12.43
CA GLY A 108 14.30 -4.78 -12.46
C GLY A 108 13.83 -5.85 -11.46
N PHE A 109 12.54 -5.85 -11.10
CA PHE A 109 11.94 -6.99 -10.41
C PHE A 109 11.74 -8.13 -11.41
N SER A 110 12.09 -9.37 -11.00
CA SER A 110 11.81 -10.56 -11.81
C SER A 110 10.32 -10.85 -11.85
N VAL A 111 9.89 -11.72 -12.78
CA VAL A 111 8.48 -12.16 -12.85
C VAL A 111 8.06 -12.82 -11.53
N GLU A 112 8.92 -13.64 -10.95
CA GLU A 112 8.67 -14.34 -9.68
C GLU A 112 8.49 -13.38 -8.50
N GLU A 113 9.19 -12.25 -8.49
CA GLU A 113 9.02 -11.19 -7.49
C GLU A 113 7.80 -10.31 -7.77
N THR A 114 7.52 -10.07 -9.04
CA THR A 114 6.44 -9.16 -9.50
C THR A 114 5.06 -9.74 -9.20
N GLU A 115 4.82 -11.02 -9.45
CA GLU A 115 3.49 -11.61 -9.29
C GLU A 115 2.96 -11.53 -7.84
N PRO A 116 3.71 -11.92 -6.78
CA PRO A 116 3.21 -11.74 -5.41
C PRO A 116 3.03 -10.26 -5.02
N VAL A 117 3.85 -9.34 -5.54
CA VAL A 117 3.65 -7.90 -5.32
C VAL A 117 2.34 -7.42 -5.92
N LEU A 118 2.04 -7.82 -7.16
CA LEU A 118 0.79 -7.44 -7.84
C LEU A 118 -0.43 -8.07 -7.19
N SER A 119 -0.34 -9.32 -6.72
CA SER A 119 -1.40 -9.96 -5.94
C SER A 119 -1.71 -9.14 -4.69
N ALA A 120 -0.69 -8.82 -3.89
CA ALA A 120 -0.88 -8.03 -2.68
C ALA A 120 -1.52 -6.66 -2.98
N ILE A 121 -1.09 -5.99 -4.05
CA ILE A 121 -1.68 -4.72 -4.48
C ILE A 121 -3.16 -4.91 -4.86
N ALA A 122 -3.49 -5.91 -5.68
CA ALA A 122 -4.86 -6.15 -6.12
C ALA A 122 -5.82 -6.50 -4.98
N HIS A 123 -5.30 -7.11 -3.91
CA HIS A 123 -6.10 -7.61 -2.78
C HIS A 123 -6.00 -6.77 -1.50
N HIS A 124 -5.27 -5.65 -1.48
CA HIS A 124 -5.05 -4.85 -0.26
C HIS A 124 -6.34 -4.28 0.39
N ARG A 125 -7.50 -4.47 -0.25
CA ARG A 125 -8.83 -4.11 0.30
C ARG A 125 -9.55 -5.30 0.96
N HIS A 126 -9.07 -6.52 0.76
CA HIS A 126 -9.73 -7.75 1.22
C HIS A 126 -9.16 -8.22 2.55
N ARG A 127 -10.03 -8.28 3.58
CA ARG A 127 -9.65 -8.69 4.94
C ARG A 127 -9.38 -10.20 5.06
N ASP A 128 -9.97 -10.96 4.19
CA ASP A 128 -9.96 -12.44 4.15
C ASP A 128 -8.78 -13.01 3.33
N GLY A 129 -7.83 -12.15 2.93
CA GLY A 129 -6.57 -12.56 2.33
C GLY A 129 -5.66 -13.34 3.29
N ASN A 130 -4.61 -13.91 2.76
CA ASN A 130 -3.54 -14.56 3.52
C ASN A 130 -2.17 -14.09 3.02
N GLY A 131 -1.09 -14.51 3.67
CA GLY A 131 0.27 -14.22 3.23
C GLY A 131 0.51 -12.73 2.99
N PHE A 132 1.16 -12.42 1.87
CA PHE A 132 1.51 -11.05 1.51
C PHE A 132 0.29 -10.15 1.21
N ASP A 133 -0.82 -10.72 0.71
CA ASP A 133 -2.07 -9.99 0.51
C ASP A 133 -2.60 -9.47 1.85
N LEU A 134 -2.67 -10.33 2.88
CA LEU A 134 -3.07 -9.95 4.24
C LEU A 134 -2.09 -8.97 4.87
N LEU A 135 -0.80 -9.16 4.65
CA LEU A 135 0.25 -8.27 5.16
C LEU A 135 0.02 -6.83 4.69
N LEU A 136 -0.18 -6.65 3.40
CA LEU A 136 -0.40 -5.31 2.82
C LEU A 136 -1.75 -4.72 3.25
N TYR A 137 -2.81 -5.54 3.31
CA TYR A 137 -4.10 -5.12 3.85
C TYR A 137 -3.96 -4.59 5.27
N ARG A 138 -3.34 -5.34 6.18
CA ARG A 138 -3.13 -4.93 7.57
C ARG A 138 -2.32 -3.64 7.64
N ALA A 139 -1.20 -3.60 6.93
CA ALA A 139 -0.32 -2.45 6.92
C ALA A 139 -1.04 -1.15 6.49
N ASP A 140 -1.86 -1.19 5.43
CA ASP A 140 -2.65 -0.02 5.02
C ASP A 140 -3.63 0.46 6.10
N LYS A 141 -4.20 -0.45 6.90
CA LYS A 141 -5.18 -0.09 7.93
C LYS A 141 -4.52 0.33 9.23
N GLU A 142 -3.43 -0.33 9.62
CA GLU A 142 -2.75 -0.17 10.90
C GLU A 142 -1.72 0.97 10.91
N SER A 143 -1.18 1.35 9.74
CA SER A 143 -0.26 2.49 9.58
C SER A 143 -0.88 3.86 9.90
N ARG A 144 -2.22 3.96 9.97
CA ARG A 144 -2.89 5.25 10.11
C ARG A 144 -2.89 5.73 11.56
N PRO A 145 -2.47 6.98 11.86
CA PRO A 145 -2.47 7.53 13.21
C PRO A 145 -3.90 7.93 13.65
N CYS A 146 -4.84 6.99 13.60
CA CYS A 146 -6.25 7.25 13.87
C CYS A 146 -6.50 7.78 15.28
N TYR A 147 -5.69 7.35 16.26
CA TYR A 147 -5.76 7.81 17.67
C TYR A 147 -5.46 9.32 17.82
N ASN A 148 -4.80 9.93 16.86
CA ASN A 148 -4.48 11.37 16.86
C ASN A 148 -5.11 12.10 15.65
N CYS A 149 -6.16 11.52 15.08
CA CYS A 149 -6.82 12.09 13.90
C CYS A 149 -7.76 13.24 14.32
N PRO A 150 -7.62 14.46 13.77
CA PRO A 150 -8.50 15.58 14.10
C PRO A 150 -9.97 15.37 13.67
N SER A 151 -10.20 14.43 12.75
CA SER A 151 -11.53 14.07 12.25
C SER A 151 -12.08 12.78 12.88
N LEU A 152 -11.50 12.29 13.99
CA LEU A 152 -11.87 11.01 14.60
C LEU A 152 -13.35 10.97 15.01
N THR A 153 -13.89 12.06 15.57
CA THR A 153 -15.28 12.17 16.04
C THR A 153 -16.32 12.06 14.92
N GLU A 154 -15.91 12.30 13.68
CA GLU A 154 -16.76 12.22 12.50
C GLU A 154 -16.44 11.01 11.62
N CYS A 155 -15.48 10.19 12.06
CA CYS A 155 -15.05 9.02 11.33
C CYS A 155 -16.10 7.91 11.43
N LYS A 156 -16.50 7.37 10.26
CA LYS A 156 -17.47 6.25 10.22
C LYS A 156 -16.85 4.90 10.66
N LYS A 157 -15.52 4.83 10.78
CA LYS A 157 -14.80 3.59 11.10
C LYS A 157 -14.65 3.38 12.61
N PHE A 158 -14.59 4.46 13.38
CA PHE A 158 -14.37 4.44 14.81
C PHE A 158 -15.46 5.22 15.55
N SER A 159 -15.75 4.81 16.78
CA SER A 159 -16.67 5.49 17.71
C SER A 159 -16.06 5.48 19.11
N PRO A 160 -16.66 6.19 20.10
CA PRO A 160 -16.21 6.10 21.49
C PRO A 160 -16.25 4.67 22.06
N GLU A 161 -17.20 3.84 21.56
CA GLU A 161 -17.35 2.44 21.95
C GLU A 161 -16.39 1.50 21.20
N ASN A 162 -15.88 1.95 20.06
CA ASN A 162 -14.90 1.23 19.24
C ASN A 162 -13.76 2.16 18.84
N PRO A 163 -12.88 2.55 19.79
CA PRO A 163 -11.78 3.47 19.51
C PRO A 163 -10.70 2.81 18.64
N PRO A 164 -9.85 3.62 17.98
CA PRO A 164 -8.68 3.08 17.29
C PRO A 164 -7.70 2.45 18.29
N VAL A 165 -7.08 1.35 17.88
CA VAL A 165 -6.07 0.65 18.67
C VAL A 165 -4.72 0.83 18.01
N ILE A 166 -3.66 0.99 18.81
CA ILE A 166 -2.27 0.97 18.33
C ILE A 166 -1.85 -0.49 18.27
N THR A 167 -1.47 -0.95 17.10
CA THR A 167 -1.08 -2.34 16.85
C THR A 167 0.40 -2.51 16.55
N VAL A 168 1.05 -1.52 15.95
CA VAL A 168 2.49 -1.49 15.63
C VAL A 168 3.09 -0.13 15.89
#